data_2b99a5e738c74072b32feaa8d9e4a223
#
_entry.id   2b99a5e738c74072b32feaa8d9e4a223
#
_cell.length_a   1.000
_cell.length_b   1.000
_cell.length_c   1.000
_cell.angle_alpha   90.00
_cell.angle_beta   90.00
_cell.angle_gamma   90.00
#
_symmetry.space_group_name_H-M   'P 1'
#
loop_
_entity.id
_entity.type
_entity.pdbx_description
1 polymer ?
#
loop_
_entity_poly.entity_id
_entity_poly.type
_entity_poly.pdbx_seq_one_letter_code
_entity_poly.pdbx_strand_id
1 'polypeptide(L)'
;AHFAKKGFRCAVRLEALMAFFVAILIIVNSICYGPMYANVSGFLNASKAEFSEETIQQSKDTIQKIGEEGMVLVKNEGLLPLSSDVTSLNVFGWDSSCPIYGGTGSAGSHSDGNISIIQSLQDAGYKTNETLTSMYTDYCAERPAISMSAQHWSLPEPNMKHYTDDIMNEAKDFSDTAVVVVGRPGGEGADLPTDMNAVIKGTYN
;
A
#
# COMPACT_ATOMS: atom_id res chain seq x y z
N ALA A 1 -7.15 52.09 47.69
CA ALA A 1 -6.82 51.76 46.27
C ALA A 1 -6.85 50.26 45.97
N HIS A 2 -6.59 49.37 46.93
CA HIS A 2 -6.48 47.91 46.65
C HIS A 2 -7.85 47.19 46.58
N PHE A 3 -8.87 47.67 47.31
CA PHE A 3 -10.23 47.08 47.35
C PHE A 3 -11.10 47.49 46.12
N ALA A 4 -10.94 48.71 45.62
CA ALA A 4 -11.59 49.12 44.36
C ALA A 4 -11.12 48.30 43.16
N LYS A 5 -9.90 47.78 43.19
CA LYS A 5 -9.34 46.91 42.15
C LYS A 5 -9.97 45.50 42.12
N LYS A 6 -10.56 45.02 43.23
CA LYS A 6 -11.10 43.67 43.31
C LYS A 6 -12.45 43.56 42.54
N GLY A 7 -13.36 44.55 42.71
CA GLY A 7 -14.60 44.62 41.94
C GLY A 7 -14.35 44.84 40.47
N PHE A 8 -13.42 45.69 40.09
CA PHE A 8 -13.02 45.92 38.70
C PHE A 8 -12.43 44.66 38.06
N ARG A 9 -11.62 43.93 38.76
CA ARG A 9 -11.08 42.66 38.27
C ARG A 9 -12.15 41.59 38.06
N CYS A 10 -13.16 41.55 38.90
CA CYS A 10 -14.29 40.65 38.77
C CYS A 10 -15.12 41.01 37.53
N ALA A 11 -15.43 42.28 37.29
CA ALA A 11 -16.12 42.75 36.12
C ALA A 11 -15.36 42.41 34.82
N VAL A 12 -14.07 42.75 34.77
CA VAL A 12 -13.23 42.42 33.58
C VAL A 12 -13.15 40.92 33.31
N ARG A 13 -13.11 40.09 34.35
CA ARG A 13 -13.11 38.62 34.17
C ARG A 13 -14.47 38.14 33.61
N LEU A 14 -15.58 38.70 34.09
CA LEU A 14 -16.90 38.38 33.62
C LEU A 14 -17.08 38.80 32.15
N GLU A 15 -16.64 39.99 31.78
CA GLU A 15 -16.66 40.49 30.40
C GLU A 15 -15.80 39.65 29.50
N ALA A 16 -14.59 39.27 29.93
CA ALA A 16 -13.72 38.38 29.15
C ALA A 16 -14.33 36.98 28.95
N LEU A 17 -15.01 36.49 29.99
CA LEU A 17 -15.71 35.19 29.90
C LEU A 17 -16.93 35.25 28.94
N MET A 18 -17.71 36.32 28.98
CA MET A 18 -18.79 36.55 28.06
C MET A 18 -18.28 36.72 26.63
N ALA A 19 -17.24 37.49 26.40
CA ALA A 19 -16.63 37.66 25.10
C ALA A 19 -16.12 36.33 24.53
N PHE A 20 -15.55 35.48 25.37
CA PHE A 20 -15.10 34.15 25.00
C PHE A 20 -16.27 33.26 24.55
N PHE A 21 -17.39 33.24 25.27
CA PHE A 21 -18.58 32.49 24.86
C PHE A 21 -19.20 33.01 23.57
N VAL A 22 -19.25 34.34 23.41
CA VAL A 22 -19.74 34.95 22.16
C VAL A 22 -18.83 34.57 20.98
N ALA A 23 -17.54 34.61 21.17
CA ALA A 23 -16.59 34.16 20.13
C ALA A 23 -16.79 32.69 19.75
N ILE A 24 -16.98 31.80 20.72
CA ILE A 24 -17.30 30.38 20.44
C ILE A 24 -18.62 30.27 19.66
N LEU A 25 -19.67 30.99 20.06
CA LEU A 25 -20.94 30.95 19.35
C LEU A 25 -20.80 31.42 17.90
N ILE A 26 -20.02 32.49 17.65
CA ILE A 26 -19.73 32.97 16.29
C ILE A 26 -18.98 31.93 15.48
N ILE A 27 -17.96 31.30 16.07
CA ILE A 27 -17.16 30.26 15.40
C ILE A 27 -18.05 29.05 15.05
N VAL A 28 -18.81 28.54 16.03
CA VAL A 28 -19.72 27.40 15.81
C VAL A 28 -20.77 27.73 14.76
N ASN A 29 -21.35 28.95 14.81
CA ASN A 29 -22.32 29.36 13.82
C ASN A 29 -21.70 29.46 12.41
N SER A 30 -20.49 29.98 12.29
CA SER A 30 -19.78 30.07 11.02
C SER A 30 -19.42 28.69 10.45
N ILE A 31 -19.14 27.73 11.31
CA ILE A 31 -18.89 26.33 10.90
C ILE A 31 -20.19 25.65 10.50
N CYS A 32 -21.26 25.78 11.30
CA CYS A 32 -22.51 25.03 11.10
C CYS A 32 -23.41 25.63 10.01
N TYR A 33 -23.37 26.94 9.77
CA TYR A 33 -24.30 27.66 8.88
C TYR A 33 -23.62 28.66 7.96
N GLY A 34 -22.30 28.86 8.10
CA GLY A 34 -21.52 29.83 7.33
C GLY A 34 -20.78 29.21 6.15
N PRO A 35 -19.81 29.95 5.58
CA PRO A 35 -19.08 29.53 4.39
C PRO A 35 -18.26 28.24 4.57
N MET A 36 -17.96 27.85 5.79
CA MET A 36 -17.25 26.60 6.08
C MET A 36 -18.15 25.37 6.12
N TYR A 37 -19.49 25.55 6.18
CA TYR A 37 -20.43 24.44 6.30
C TYR A 37 -20.27 23.39 5.20
N ALA A 38 -20.14 23.83 3.95
CA ALA A 38 -20.02 22.92 2.81
C ALA A 38 -18.77 22.02 2.92
N ASN A 39 -17.64 22.60 3.34
CA ASN A 39 -16.40 21.87 3.51
C ASN A 39 -16.46 20.90 4.68
N VAL A 40 -16.97 21.35 5.83
CA VAL A 40 -17.09 20.52 7.04
C VAL A 40 -18.14 19.42 6.82
N SER A 41 -19.28 19.77 6.23
CA SER A 41 -20.34 18.81 5.90
C SER A 41 -19.86 17.79 4.87
N GLY A 42 -19.14 18.21 3.84
CA GLY A 42 -18.56 17.31 2.85
C GLY A 42 -17.56 16.32 3.47
N PHE A 43 -16.75 16.79 4.43
CA PHE A 43 -15.80 15.95 5.13
C PHE A 43 -16.48 14.96 6.10
N LEU A 44 -17.49 15.44 6.87
CA LEU A 44 -18.18 14.62 7.88
C LEU A 44 -19.20 13.64 7.25
N ASN A 45 -19.82 14.04 6.14
CA ASN A 45 -20.85 13.27 5.46
C ASN A 45 -20.36 12.66 4.15
N ALA A 46 -19.04 12.43 4.02
CA ALA A 46 -18.50 11.66 2.91
C ALA A 46 -19.15 10.26 2.94
N SER A 47 -20.31 10.14 2.30
CA SER A 47 -20.99 8.88 2.11
C SER A 47 -20.09 7.99 1.24
N LYS A 48 -19.89 6.76 1.64
CA LYS A 48 -19.32 5.75 0.73
C LYS A 48 -20.28 5.69 -0.47
N ALA A 49 -19.77 6.01 -1.65
CA ALA A 49 -20.53 5.80 -2.86
C ALA A 49 -20.79 4.29 -3.00
N GLU A 50 -22.05 3.90 -3.09
CA GLU A 50 -22.41 2.54 -3.43
C GLU A 50 -22.50 2.44 -4.96
N PHE A 51 -21.70 1.59 -5.55
CA PHE A 51 -21.74 1.34 -6.98
C PHE A 51 -22.57 0.09 -7.25
N SER A 52 -23.29 0.09 -8.39
CA SER A 52 -23.98 -1.12 -8.83
C SER A 52 -22.98 -2.22 -9.19
N GLU A 53 -23.37 -3.47 -9.05
CA GLU A 53 -22.59 -4.65 -9.47
C GLU A 53 -22.10 -4.52 -10.91
N GLU A 54 -22.95 -4.01 -11.80
CA GLU A 54 -22.61 -3.77 -13.20
C GLU A 54 -21.46 -2.76 -13.34
N THR A 55 -21.51 -1.64 -12.59
CA THR A 55 -20.44 -0.64 -12.60
C THR A 55 -19.13 -1.21 -12.08
N ILE A 56 -19.19 -2.03 -11.03
CA ILE A 56 -18.02 -2.71 -10.47
C ILE A 56 -17.41 -3.65 -11.51
N GLN A 57 -18.24 -4.45 -12.19
CA GLN A 57 -17.75 -5.38 -13.22
C GLN A 57 -17.15 -4.63 -14.41
N GLN A 58 -17.80 -3.58 -14.91
CA GLN A 58 -17.24 -2.75 -15.99
C GLN A 58 -15.90 -2.12 -15.61
N SER A 59 -15.75 -1.70 -14.34
CA SER A 59 -14.49 -1.18 -13.83
C SER A 59 -13.40 -2.25 -13.85
N LYS A 60 -13.69 -3.47 -13.39
CA LYS A 60 -12.75 -4.60 -13.42
C LYS A 60 -12.30 -4.93 -14.84
N ASP A 61 -13.24 -5.04 -15.77
CA ASP A 61 -12.96 -5.32 -17.18
C ASP A 61 -12.09 -4.23 -17.81
N THR A 62 -12.33 -2.97 -17.44
CA THR A 62 -11.53 -1.84 -17.91
C THR A 62 -10.11 -1.87 -17.34
N ILE A 63 -9.96 -2.14 -16.04
CA ILE A 63 -8.65 -2.26 -15.37
C ILE A 63 -7.85 -3.42 -15.99
N GLN A 64 -8.50 -4.56 -16.27
CA GLN A 64 -7.85 -5.68 -16.92
C GLN A 64 -7.31 -5.29 -18.31
N LYS A 65 -8.11 -4.63 -19.13
CA LYS A 65 -7.67 -4.14 -20.44
C LYS A 65 -6.52 -3.17 -20.37
N ILE A 66 -6.56 -2.23 -19.41
CA ILE A 66 -5.46 -1.29 -19.17
C ILE A 66 -4.18 -2.05 -18.78
N GLY A 67 -4.29 -3.07 -17.93
CA GLY A 67 -3.16 -3.93 -17.56
C GLY A 67 -2.60 -4.70 -18.76
N GLU A 68 -3.45 -5.32 -19.55
CA GLU A 68 -3.05 -6.09 -20.74
C GLU A 68 -2.35 -5.20 -21.78
N GLU A 69 -2.85 -3.98 -22.02
CA GLU A 69 -2.26 -3.03 -22.96
C GLU A 69 -1.01 -2.33 -22.41
N GLY A 70 -0.92 -2.22 -21.08
CA GLY A 70 0.20 -1.56 -20.39
C GLY A 70 1.42 -2.45 -20.16
N MET A 71 1.26 -3.77 -20.26
CA MET A 71 2.38 -4.70 -20.11
C MET A 71 3.29 -4.68 -21.33
N VAL A 72 4.60 -4.57 -21.10
CA VAL A 72 5.60 -4.49 -22.16
C VAL A 72 6.54 -5.69 -22.08
N LEU A 73 6.57 -6.49 -23.14
CA LEU A 73 7.55 -7.54 -23.31
C LEU A 73 8.86 -6.93 -23.82
N VAL A 74 9.78 -6.63 -22.91
CA VAL A 74 11.04 -5.93 -23.22
C VAL A 74 12.00 -6.81 -24.02
N LYS A 75 12.02 -8.12 -23.73
CA LYS A 75 12.91 -9.09 -24.37
C LYS A 75 12.26 -10.47 -24.37
N ASN A 76 12.31 -11.16 -25.51
CA ASN A 76 11.93 -12.55 -25.63
C ASN A 76 12.85 -13.24 -26.65
N GLU A 77 13.55 -14.26 -26.20
CA GLU A 77 14.42 -15.07 -27.05
C GLU A 77 13.76 -16.43 -27.43
N GLY A 78 12.43 -16.43 -27.51
CA GLY A 78 11.66 -17.61 -27.90
C GLY A 78 11.19 -18.46 -26.72
N LEU A 79 11.35 -17.99 -25.46
CA LEU A 79 10.82 -18.67 -24.29
C LEU A 79 9.32 -18.48 -24.12
N LEU A 80 8.81 -17.32 -24.46
CA LEU A 80 7.39 -17.00 -24.35
C LEU A 80 6.70 -17.03 -25.73
N PRO A 81 5.47 -17.55 -25.82
CA PRO A 81 4.71 -18.16 -24.73
C PRO A 81 5.36 -19.47 -24.24
N LEU A 82 5.16 -19.79 -22.96
CA LEU A 82 5.65 -21.05 -22.41
C LEU A 82 5.05 -22.24 -23.18
N SER A 83 5.84 -23.32 -23.35
CA SER A 83 5.32 -24.56 -23.93
C SER A 83 4.19 -25.13 -23.10
N SER A 84 3.23 -25.75 -23.75
CA SER A 84 2.11 -26.44 -23.09
C SER A 84 2.54 -27.56 -22.14
N ASP A 85 3.78 -28.04 -22.26
CA ASP A 85 4.34 -29.04 -21.37
C ASP A 85 4.78 -28.49 -20.02
N VAL A 86 4.96 -27.17 -19.93
CA VAL A 86 5.27 -26.48 -18.67
C VAL A 86 3.99 -26.36 -17.85
N THR A 87 3.88 -27.14 -16.81
CA THR A 87 2.72 -27.15 -15.91
C THR A 87 3.03 -26.67 -14.49
N SER A 88 4.31 -26.50 -14.18
CA SER A 88 4.79 -26.12 -12.84
C SER A 88 5.83 -25.02 -12.97
N LEU A 89 5.82 -24.08 -12.04
CA LEU A 89 6.70 -22.92 -12.02
C LEU A 89 7.30 -22.71 -10.64
N ASN A 90 8.62 -22.56 -10.57
CA ASN A 90 9.27 -21.98 -9.40
C ASN A 90 9.14 -20.45 -9.49
N VAL A 91 8.57 -19.82 -8.49
CA VAL A 91 8.40 -18.37 -8.48
C VAL A 91 9.30 -17.76 -7.41
N PHE A 92 10.29 -17.00 -7.84
CA PHE A 92 11.26 -16.34 -7.00
C PHE A 92 10.98 -14.85 -6.87
N GLY A 93 11.43 -14.27 -5.76
CA GLY A 93 11.27 -12.86 -5.43
C GLY A 93 10.12 -12.62 -4.46
N TRP A 94 10.38 -11.87 -3.39
CA TRP A 94 9.40 -11.65 -2.32
C TRP A 94 8.11 -10.96 -2.80
N ASP A 95 8.22 -10.12 -3.84
CA ASP A 95 7.08 -9.38 -4.38
C ASP A 95 6.06 -10.29 -5.08
N SER A 96 6.43 -11.53 -5.41
CA SER A 96 5.51 -12.54 -5.93
C SER A 96 4.45 -12.96 -4.91
N SER A 97 4.86 -13.06 -3.64
CA SER A 97 4.03 -13.52 -2.53
C SER A 97 3.39 -12.38 -1.74
N CYS A 98 4.04 -11.24 -1.68
CA CYS A 98 3.65 -10.10 -0.87
C CYS A 98 3.72 -8.78 -1.66
N PRO A 99 3.02 -8.67 -2.78
CA PRO A 99 3.10 -7.49 -3.62
C PRO A 99 2.58 -6.25 -2.89
N ILE A 100 3.16 -5.10 -3.23
CA ILE A 100 2.72 -3.80 -2.73
C ILE A 100 1.78 -3.20 -3.76
N TYR A 101 0.49 -3.20 -3.46
CA TYR A 101 -0.56 -2.74 -4.38
C TYR A 101 -0.82 -1.24 -4.35
N GLY A 102 -0.22 -0.51 -3.44
CA GLY A 102 -0.42 0.93 -3.33
C GLY A 102 0.53 1.59 -2.35
N GLY A 103 0.61 2.89 -2.46
CA GLY A 103 1.43 3.73 -1.60
C GLY A 103 0.72 4.18 -0.32
N THR A 104 1.27 5.21 0.30
CA THR A 104 0.68 5.91 1.44
C THR A 104 -0.07 7.16 0.98
N GLY A 105 -0.92 7.72 1.84
CA GLY A 105 -1.65 8.94 1.55
C GLY A 105 -2.68 8.76 0.45
N SER A 106 -2.67 9.65 -0.53
CA SER A 106 -3.61 9.63 -1.66
C SER A 106 -3.41 8.44 -2.61
N ALA A 107 -2.24 7.82 -2.58
CA ALA A 107 -1.93 6.62 -3.33
C ALA A 107 -2.23 5.32 -2.55
N GLY A 108 -2.80 5.44 -1.34
CA GLY A 108 -3.23 4.29 -0.56
C GLY A 108 -4.33 3.51 -1.29
N SER A 109 -4.19 2.21 -1.37
CA SER A 109 -5.22 1.32 -1.90
C SER A 109 -5.63 0.29 -0.84
N HIS A 110 -6.89 -0.12 -0.91
CA HIS A 110 -7.34 -1.28 -0.15
C HIS A 110 -6.91 -2.54 -0.90
N SER A 111 -6.23 -3.44 -0.18
CA SER A 111 -5.75 -4.71 -0.76
C SER A 111 -6.84 -5.78 -0.84
N ASP A 112 -8.01 -5.51 -0.24
CA ASP A 112 -9.11 -6.48 -0.20
C ASP A 112 -9.58 -6.84 -1.62
N GLY A 113 -9.42 -8.10 -1.98
CA GLY A 113 -9.80 -8.61 -3.29
C GLY A 113 -8.75 -8.45 -4.40
N ASN A 114 -7.56 -7.97 -4.10
CA ASN A 114 -6.45 -7.99 -5.04
C ASN A 114 -5.93 -9.42 -5.24
N ILE A 115 -5.64 -9.77 -6.48
CA ILE A 115 -5.12 -11.08 -6.87
C ILE A 115 -3.60 -11.00 -6.87
N SER A 116 -2.92 -11.90 -6.15
CA SER A 116 -1.46 -11.97 -6.16
C SER A 116 -0.93 -12.57 -7.47
N ILE A 117 0.37 -12.37 -7.73
CA ILE A 117 1.05 -13.00 -8.88
C ILE A 117 0.96 -14.52 -8.77
N ILE A 118 1.15 -15.08 -7.59
CA ILE A 118 1.01 -16.52 -7.33
C ILE A 118 -0.40 -16.99 -7.68
N GLN A 119 -1.43 -16.31 -7.19
CA GLN A 119 -2.81 -16.66 -7.50
C GLN A 119 -3.11 -16.56 -9.00
N SER A 120 -2.63 -15.51 -9.68
CA SER A 120 -2.82 -15.35 -11.13
C SER A 120 -2.20 -16.50 -11.93
N LEU A 121 -1.03 -16.99 -11.52
CA LEU A 121 -0.39 -18.13 -12.17
C LEU A 121 -1.17 -19.43 -11.91
N GLN A 122 -1.68 -19.61 -10.70
CA GLN A 122 -2.52 -20.76 -10.34
C GLN A 122 -3.86 -20.74 -11.10
N ASP A 123 -4.49 -19.58 -11.22
CA ASP A 123 -5.73 -19.40 -11.99
C ASP A 123 -5.50 -19.65 -13.51
N ALA A 124 -4.29 -19.38 -14.00
CA ALA A 124 -3.87 -19.75 -15.36
C ALA A 124 -3.54 -21.25 -15.54
N GLY A 125 -3.63 -22.04 -14.46
CA GLY A 125 -3.46 -23.50 -14.51
C GLY A 125 -2.06 -24.00 -14.16
N TYR A 126 -1.15 -23.13 -13.77
CA TYR A 126 0.19 -23.54 -13.31
C TYR A 126 0.20 -23.96 -11.85
N LYS A 127 1.00 -24.96 -11.52
CA LYS A 127 1.36 -25.27 -10.14
C LYS A 127 2.54 -24.40 -9.74
N THR A 128 2.47 -23.79 -8.56
CA THR A 128 3.55 -22.99 -7.99
C THR A 128 4.19 -23.71 -6.82
N ASN A 129 5.48 -23.51 -6.60
CA ASN A 129 6.23 -24.14 -5.51
C ASN A 129 5.81 -23.53 -4.16
N GLU A 130 5.16 -24.33 -3.34
CA GLU A 130 4.64 -23.89 -2.03
C GLU A 130 5.74 -23.61 -1.01
N THR A 131 6.86 -24.33 -1.08
CA THR A 131 8.00 -24.12 -0.17
C THR A 131 8.62 -22.75 -0.41
N LEU A 132 8.81 -22.34 -1.67
CA LEU A 132 9.26 -21.00 -2.00
C LEU A 132 8.24 -19.93 -1.57
N THR A 133 6.96 -20.15 -1.85
CA THR A 133 5.89 -19.22 -1.46
C THR A 133 5.85 -19.02 0.05
N SER A 134 5.96 -20.10 0.83
CA SER A 134 5.99 -20.04 2.31
C SER A 134 7.23 -19.29 2.80
N MET A 135 8.41 -19.59 2.27
CA MET A 135 9.66 -18.91 2.63
C MET A 135 9.54 -17.38 2.43
N TYR A 136 8.99 -16.95 1.28
CA TYR A 136 8.79 -15.53 1.01
C TYR A 136 7.72 -14.90 1.89
N THR A 137 6.63 -15.62 2.18
CA THR A 137 5.56 -15.14 3.06
C THR A 137 6.10 -14.90 4.48
N ASP A 138 6.89 -15.84 5.00
CA ASP A 138 7.53 -15.71 6.31
C ASP A 138 8.52 -14.54 6.33
N TYR A 139 9.32 -14.39 5.28
CA TYR A 139 10.23 -13.26 5.13
C TYR A 139 9.49 -11.92 5.11
N CYS A 140 8.36 -11.84 4.42
CA CYS A 140 7.55 -10.64 4.35
C CYS A 140 6.84 -10.30 5.66
N ALA A 141 6.57 -11.29 6.51
CA ALA A 141 5.94 -11.07 7.81
C ALA A 141 6.80 -10.19 8.73
N GLU A 142 8.11 -10.15 8.50
CA GLU A 142 9.04 -9.29 9.22
C GLU A 142 9.07 -7.85 8.68
N ARG A 143 8.39 -7.57 7.57
CA ARG A 143 8.37 -6.23 6.97
C ARG A 143 7.66 -5.24 7.88
N PRO A 144 8.28 -4.09 8.17
CA PRO A 144 7.61 -3.02 8.89
C PRO A 144 6.35 -2.57 8.16
N ALA A 145 5.30 -2.25 8.90
CA ALA A 145 4.09 -1.68 8.32
C ALA A 145 4.41 -0.34 7.65
N ILE A 146 3.97 -0.18 6.42
CA ILE A 146 4.11 1.06 5.67
C ILE A 146 3.11 2.07 6.25
N SER A 147 3.62 3.23 6.67
CA SER A 147 2.79 4.32 7.19
C SER A 147 3.34 5.67 6.72
N MET A 148 2.52 6.72 6.84
CA MET A 148 2.94 8.10 6.51
C MET A 148 4.18 8.57 7.30
N SER A 149 4.40 8.02 8.49
CA SER A 149 5.52 8.37 9.37
C SER A 149 6.70 7.40 9.31
N ALA A 150 6.53 6.24 8.69
CA ALA A 150 7.55 5.20 8.60
C ALA A 150 7.45 4.52 7.22
N GLN A 151 8.01 5.19 6.23
CA GLN A 151 7.96 4.75 4.83
C GLN A 151 9.14 3.84 4.50
N HIS A 152 9.16 2.65 5.09
CA HIS A 152 10.15 1.62 4.78
C HIS A 152 9.71 0.82 3.55
N TRP A 153 9.92 1.38 2.36
CA TRP A 153 9.55 0.76 1.10
C TRP A 153 10.54 -0.30 0.60
N SER A 154 11.78 -0.22 1.07
CA SER A 154 12.82 -1.13 0.65
C SER A 154 12.86 -2.36 1.53
N LEU A 155 12.13 -3.40 1.17
CA LEU A 155 12.44 -4.74 1.63
C LEU A 155 13.43 -5.33 0.61
N PRO A 156 14.70 -5.55 0.98
CA PRO A 156 15.65 -6.21 0.09
C PRO A 156 15.21 -7.65 -0.18
N GLU A 157 15.71 -8.23 -1.25
CA GLU A 157 15.56 -9.68 -1.45
C GLU A 157 16.18 -10.45 -0.28
N PRO A 158 15.62 -11.61 0.11
CA PRO A 158 16.21 -12.47 1.12
C PRO A 158 17.68 -12.78 0.79
N ASN A 159 18.54 -12.67 1.77
CA ASN A 159 19.92 -13.05 1.56
C ASN A 159 20.07 -14.57 1.37
N MET A 160 21.21 -15.01 0.87
CA MET A 160 21.47 -16.41 0.51
C MET A 160 21.24 -17.43 1.64
N LYS A 161 21.23 -17.00 2.91
CA LYS A 161 20.94 -17.91 4.04
C LYS A 161 19.51 -18.46 4.06
N HIS A 162 18.57 -17.76 3.41
CA HIS A 162 17.17 -18.20 3.31
C HIS A 162 16.99 -19.28 2.24
N TYR A 163 17.90 -19.34 1.27
CA TYR A 163 17.90 -20.34 0.20
C TYR A 163 18.75 -21.54 0.61
N THR A 164 18.21 -22.31 1.56
CA THR A 164 18.89 -23.53 2.04
C THR A 164 19.03 -24.56 0.92
N ASP A 165 19.97 -25.50 1.08
CA ASP A 165 20.15 -26.59 0.12
C ASP A 165 18.87 -27.40 -0.06
N ASP A 166 18.08 -27.59 0.99
CA ASP A 166 16.81 -28.32 0.93
C ASP A 166 15.80 -27.58 0.06
N ILE A 167 15.60 -26.28 0.27
CA ILE A 167 14.70 -25.44 -0.55
C ILE A 167 15.13 -25.44 -2.01
N MET A 168 16.43 -25.31 -2.26
CA MET A 168 16.95 -25.24 -3.63
C MET A 168 16.90 -26.58 -4.34
N ASN A 169 17.09 -27.69 -3.63
CA ASN A 169 16.95 -29.03 -4.20
C ASN A 169 15.48 -29.34 -4.50
N GLU A 170 14.57 -29.01 -3.58
CA GLU A 170 13.14 -29.15 -3.84
C GLU A 170 12.69 -28.30 -5.04
N ALA A 171 13.17 -27.06 -5.16
CA ALA A 171 12.84 -26.22 -6.30
C ALA A 171 13.32 -26.84 -7.63
N LYS A 172 14.51 -27.43 -7.67
CA LYS A 172 15.01 -28.14 -8.86
C LYS A 172 14.19 -29.38 -9.21
N ASP A 173 13.75 -30.11 -8.19
CA ASP A 173 12.91 -31.30 -8.38
C ASP A 173 11.49 -30.95 -8.79
N PHE A 174 11.02 -29.75 -8.41
CA PHE A 174 9.66 -29.27 -8.68
C PHE A 174 9.47 -28.81 -10.13
N SER A 175 10.38 -28.02 -10.67
CA SER A 175 10.26 -27.47 -12.03
C SER A 175 11.59 -26.96 -12.58
N ASP A 176 11.81 -27.21 -13.87
CA ASP A 176 12.93 -26.64 -14.65
C ASP A 176 12.66 -25.20 -15.11
N THR A 177 11.45 -24.67 -14.86
CA THR A 177 11.05 -23.33 -15.26
C THR A 177 10.90 -22.43 -14.06
N ALA A 178 11.54 -21.26 -14.11
CA ALA A 178 11.48 -20.27 -13.05
C ALA A 178 10.96 -18.93 -13.56
N VAL A 179 10.13 -18.31 -12.74
CA VAL A 179 9.70 -16.91 -12.85
C VAL A 179 10.37 -16.12 -11.75
N VAL A 180 11.03 -15.02 -12.08
CA VAL A 180 11.67 -14.14 -11.10
C VAL A 180 10.92 -12.82 -11.09
N VAL A 181 10.31 -12.50 -9.95
CA VAL A 181 9.57 -11.27 -9.74
C VAL A 181 10.47 -10.29 -8.98
N VAL A 182 10.69 -9.13 -9.57
CA VAL A 182 11.52 -8.08 -8.96
C VAL A 182 10.63 -6.91 -8.58
N GLY A 183 10.35 -6.77 -7.29
CA GLY A 183 9.60 -5.67 -6.73
C GLY A 183 10.49 -4.44 -6.49
N ARG A 184 10.02 -3.28 -6.96
CA ARG A 184 10.70 -1.99 -6.77
C ARG A 184 9.69 -0.97 -6.26
N PRO A 185 9.23 -1.12 -5.02
CA PRO A 185 8.23 -0.22 -4.47
C PRO A 185 8.83 1.15 -4.17
N GLY A 186 8.05 2.18 -4.46
CA GLY A 186 8.29 3.55 -4.07
C GLY A 186 6.96 4.21 -3.68
N GLY A 187 7.00 5.36 -3.05
CA GLY A 187 5.80 6.07 -2.62
C GLY A 187 6.01 7.56 -2.46
N GLU A 188 4.93 8.25 -2.11
CA GLU A 188 4.98 9.68 -1.85
C GLU A 188 5.93 9.98 -0.67
N GLY A 189 6.97 10.79 -0.93
CA GLY A 189 8.01 11.10 0.05
C GLY A 189 9.05 10.01 0.27
N ALA A 190 9.03 8.93 -0.52
CA ALA A 190 10.00 7.83 -0.45
C ALA A 190 10.40 7.37 -1.86
N ASP A 191 11.47 7.95 -2.37
CA ASP A 191 12.00 7.61 -3.68
C ASP A 191 12.59 6.21 -3.72
N LEU A 192 12.66 5.65 -4.93
CA LEU A 192 13.37 4.39 -5.15
C LEU A 192 14.85 4.56 -4.78
N PRO A 193 15.46 3.53 -4.16
CA PRO A 193 16.88 3.55 -3.88
C PRO A 193 17.71 3.75 -5.15
N THR A 194 18.64 4.68 -5.10
CA THR A 194 19.58 4.95 -6.21
C THR A 194 20.86 4.13 -6.10
N ASP A 195 21.15 3.57 -4.93
CA ASP A 195 22.29 2.70 -4.69
C ASP A 195 21.84 1.28 -4.30
N MET A 196 21.97 0.36 -5.24
CA MET A 196 21.65 -1.05 -5.01
C MET A 196 22.56 -1.72 -3.98
N ASN A 197 23.79 -1.25 -3.81
CA ASN A 197 24.68 -1.82 -2.79
C ASN A 197 24.20 -1.45 -1.38
N ALA A 198 23.64 -0.27 -1.21
CA ALA A 198 23.03 0.13 0.07
C ALA A 198 21.79 -0.72 0.37
N VAL A 199 20.95 -1.01 -0.62
CA VAL A 199 19.81 -1.91 -0.49
C VAL A 199 20.24 -3.32 -0.08
N ILE A 200 21.21 -3.89 -0.80
CA ILE A 200 21.71 -5.24 -0.52
C ILE A 200 22.32 -5.34 0.88
N LYS A 201 22.99 -4.29 1.35
CA LYS A 201 23.59 -4.24 2.68
C LYS A 201 22.59 -3.89 3.79
N GLY A 202 21.34 -3.55 3.45
CA GLY A 202 20.34 -3.09 4.42
C GLY A 202 20.71 -1.77 5.10
N THR A 203 21.54 -0.95 4.47
CA THR A 203 22.00 0.35 4.98
C THR A 203 21.25 1.53 4.36
N TYR A 204 20.25 1.25 3.56
CA TYR A 204 19.38 2.25 2.97
C TYR A 204 18.30 2.65 3.98
N ASN A 205 18.23 3.94 4.28
CA ASN A 205 17.19 4.59 5.09
C ASN A 205 16.39 5.55 4.21
#